data_f44dbe0bcec951b75d33f503b60f8dac
#
_entry.id   f44dbe0bcec951b75d33f503b60f8dac
#
_cell.length_a   1.000
_cell.length_b   1.000
_cell.length_c   1.000
_cell.angle_alpha   90.00
_cell.angle_beta   90.00
_cell.angle_gamma   90.00
#
_symmetry.space_group_name_H-M   'P 1'
#
loop_
_entity.id
_entity.type
_entity.pdbx_description
1 polymer ?
#
loop_
_entity_poly.entity_id
_entity_poly.type
_entity_poly.pdbx_seq_one_letter_code
_entity_poly.pdbx_strand_id
1 'polypeptide(L)'
;MIPFDEGRARLLLAHACESAGLPSPGDARLLALGENAVFDLGDPAVVAKVGRGPELYDRAHRELAVAHWLAGQDVPVVRPYEAVPAEPQLADGHPVTFWHRLAPAVRPARPADLAPLLRALHRLPLPPFPLGRRDLLAPVERWLASAEGQVDPADVDFLRRRRDAFEAALPDLVPQLHPGVIHGDALPRNVHVGPDGPVLLDLENVSHDLREHDLVVLALSHDRYGVPAEEYRAFTGAYGWDVRDWPGFAVLRGARETASASWVAQQAAGNPAALAEFHRRVASLREGATEVRWYPF
;
A
#
# COMPACT_ATOMS: atom_id res chain seq x y z
N MET A 1 -9.80 -24.08 -10.20
CA MET A 1 -9.87 -22.59 -10.15
C MET A 1 -9.30 -22.07 -11.45
N ILE A 2 -10.01 -21.17 -12.16
CA ILE A 2 -9.51 -20.58 -13.41
C ILE A 2 -8.38 -19.60 -13.02
N PRO A 3 -7.20 -19.71 -13.65
CA PRO A 3 -6.11 -18.78 -13.36
C PRO A 3 -6.52 -17.34 -13.65
N PHE A 4 -6.08 -16.39 -12.78
CA PHE A 4 -6.27 -14.98 -13.03
C PHE A 4 -5.06 -14.47 -13.83
N ASP A 5 -5.22 -14.43 -15.13
CA ASP A 5 -4.27 -13.91 -16.11
C ASP A 5 -4.84 -12.72 -16.86
N GLU A 6 -4.09 -12.16 -17.80
CA GLU A 6 -4.53 -11.02 -18.61
C GLU A 6 -5.80 -11.35 -19.41
N GLY A 7 -5.91 -12.55 -19.98
CA GLY A 7 -7.08 -12.95 -20.77
C GLY A 7 -8.34 -12.96 -19.90
N ARG A 8 -8.26 -13.56 -18.71
CA ARG A 8 -9.38 -13.55 -17.76
C ARG A 8 -9.74 -12.15 -17.31
N ALA A 9 -8.73 -11.34 -16.97
CA ALA A 9 -8.95 -9.95 -16.53
C ALA A 9 -9.63 -9.09 -17.62
N ARG A 10 -9.29 -9.29 -18.91
CA ARG A 10 -9.93 -8.62 -20.04
C ARG A 10 -11.40 -8.99 -20.19
N LEU A 11 -11.76 -10.24 -20.01
CA LEU A 11 -13.16 -10.68 -20.04
C LEU A 11 -13.99 -10.04 -18.91
N LEU A 12 -13.44 -10.03 -17.70
CA LEU A 12 -14.07 -9.36 -16.55
C LEU A 12 -14.21 -7.86 -16.76
N LEU A 13 -13.18 -7.22 -17.31
CA LEU A 13 -13.22 -5.80 -17.66
C LEU A 13 -14.33 -5.48 -18.67
N ALA A 14 -14.46 -6.30 -19.74
CA ALA A 14 -15.49 -6.09 -20.76
C ALA A 14 -16.90 -6.18 -20.16
N HIS A 15 -17.15 -7.16 -19.31
CA HIS A 15 -18.43 -7.32 -18.61
C HIS A 15 -18.72 -6.12 -17.68
N ALA A 16 -17.71 -5.67 -16.92
CA ALA A 16 -17.85 -4.51 -16.03
C ALA A 16 -18.10 -3.20 -16.80
N CYS A 17 -17.44 -3.01 -17.94
CA CYS A 17 -17.69 -1.84 -18.80
C CYS A 17 -19.13 -1.82 -19.34
N GLU A 18 -19.62 -2.97 -19.82
CA GLU A 18 -21.02 -3.11 -20.27
C GLU A 18 -22.00 -2.76 -19.15
N SER A 19 -21.78 -3.34 -17.94
CA SER A 19 -22.64 -3.09 -16.78
C SER A 19 -22.60 -1.63 -16.32
N ALA A 20 -21.47 -0.96 -16.47
CA ALA A 20 -21.27 0.45 -16.12
C ALA A 20 -21.70 1.44 -17.21
N GLY A 21 -22.16 0.96 -18.37
CA GLY A 21 -22.50 1.82 -19.52
C GLY A 21 -21.30 2.46 -20.21
N LEU A 22 -20.10 1.90 -20.03
CA LEU A 22 -18.89 2.34 -20.69
C LEU A 22 -18.72 1.67 -22.06
N PRO A 23 -17.97 2.29 -23.00
CA PRO A 23 -17.62 1.67 -24.27
C PRO A 23 -16.88 0.34 -24.07
N SER A 24 -16.99 -0.57 -25.06
CA SER A 24 -16.22 -1.81 -25.05
C SER A 24 -14.71 -1.53 -24.94
N PRO A 25 -14.00 -2.21 -24.01
CA PRO A 25 -12.58 -1.94 -23.73
C PRO A 25 -11.64 -2.66 -24.72
N GLY A 26 -12.00 -2.83 -25.99
CA GLY A 26 -11.30 -3.66 -26.98
C GLY A 26 -9.79 -3.40 -27.05
N ASP A 27 -9.36 -2.15 -27.06
CA ASP A 27 -7.95 -1.73 -27.14
C ASP A 27 -7.35 -1.31 -25.78
N ALA A 28 -8.01 -1.66 -24.67
CA ALA A 28 -7.52 -1.31 -23.34
C ALA A 28 -6.09 -1.84 -23.12
N ARG A 29 -5.19 -0.95 -22.70
CA ARG A 29 -3.79 -1.28 -22.44
C ARG A 29 -3.61 -1.78 -21.02
N LEU A 30 -3.08 -2.99 -20.85
CA LEU A 30 -2.68 -3.49 -19.54
C LEU A 30 -1.50 -2.66 -19.00
N LEU A 31 -1.65 -2.09 -17.80
CA LEU A 31 -0.63 -1.31 -17.11
C LEU A 31 0.10 -2.14 -16.07
N ALA A 32 -0.63 -3.01 -15.34
CA ALA A 32 -0.08 -3.87 -14.31
C ALA A 32 -0.94 -5.14 -14.16
N LEU A 33 -0.30 -6.24 -13.77
CA LEU A 33 -0.95 -7.51 -13.43
C LEU A 33 -0.33 -8.06 -12.14
N GLY A 34 -1.10 -8.06 -11.07
CA GLY A 34 -0.68 -8.50 -9.75
C GLY A 34 -1.86 -8.99 -8.92
N GLU A 35 -2.08 -8.42 -7.75
CA GLU A 35 -3.29 -8.63 -6.95
C GLU A 35 -4.52 -8.06 -7.67
N ASN A 36 -4.32 -6.98 -8.43
CA ASN A 36 -5.30 -6.45 -9.38
C ASN A 36 -4.68 -6.42 -10.78
N ALA A 37 -5.52 -6.52 -11.81
CA ALA A 37 -5.15 -6.13 -13.15
C ALA A 37 -5.60 -4.67 -13.37
N VAL A 38 -4.68 -3.82 -13.83
CA VAL A 38 -4.93 -2.39 -14.06
C VAL A 38 -4.87 -2.11 -15.56
N PHE A 39 -5.94 -1.52 -16.11
CA PHE A 39 -6.06 -1.22 -17.53
C PHE A 39 -6.29 0.26 -17.77
N ASP A 40 -5.64 0.82 -18.80
CA ASP A 40 -5.96 2.12 -19.37
C ASP A 40 -6.94 1.89 -20.53
N LEU A 41 -8.15 2.43 -20.44
CA LEU A 41 -9.19 2.26 -21.45
C LEU A 41 -8.97 3.15 -22.70
N GLY A 42 -8.06 4.13 -22.61
CA GLY A 42 -7.77 5.07 -23.70
C GLY A 42 -8.80 6.21 -23.79
N ASP A 43 -9.92 5.97 -24.44
CA ASP A 43 -11.06 6.89 -24.50
C ASP A 43 -12.34 6.14 -24.06
N PRO A 44 -13.06 6.62 -23.04
CA PRO A 44 -12.75 7.79 -22.21
C PRO A 44 -11.45 7.66 -21.44
N ALA A 45 -10.92 8.78 -20.92
CA ALA A 45 -9.70 8.84 -20.12
C ALA A 45 -9.89 8.19 -18.73
N VAL A 46 -10.04 6.87 -18.71
CA VAL A 46 -10.38 6.04 -17.56
C VAL A 46 -9.34 4.94 -17.38
N VAL A 47 -8.99 4.69 -16.11
CA VAL A 47 -8.25 3.52 -15.69
C VAL A 47 -9.18 2.59 -14.92
N ALA A 48 -9.20 1.30 -15.28
CA ALA A 48 -9.95 0.28 -14.57
C ALA A 48 -9.02 -0.61 -13.74
N LYS A 49 -9.43 -0.92 -12.50
CA LYS A 49 -8.76 -1.84 -11.58
C LYS A 49 -9.67 -3.06 -11.40
N VAL A 50 -9.24 -4.22 -11.88
CA VAL A 50 -9.97 -5.50 -11.84
C VAL A 50 -9.39 -6.36 -10.74
N GLY A 51 -10.15 -6.67 -9.71
CA GLY A 51 -9.73 -7.49 -8.58
C GLY A 51 -9.58 -8.97 -8.97
N ARG A 52 -8.54 -9.63 -8.43
CA ARG A 52 -8.21 -11.02 -8.72
C ARG A 52 -9.30 -12.00 -8.25
N GLY A 53 -10.07 -11.67 -7.22
CA GLY A 53 -11.08 -12.54 -6.67
C GLY A 53 -12.17 -11.80 -5.88
N PRO A 54 -13.25 -12.49 -5.54
CA PRO A 54 -14.40 -11.93 -4.82
C PRO A 54 -14.04 -11.38 -3.43
N GLU A 55 -13.03 -11.93 -2.79
CA GLU A 55 -12.54 -11.53 -1.47
C GLU A 55 -12.01 -10.09 -1.44
N LEU A 56 -11.74 -9.50 -2.60
CA LEU A 56 -11.29 -8.11 -2.72
C LEU A 56 -12.43 -7.08 -2.76
N TYR A 57 -13.70 -7.52 -2.74
CA TYR A 57 -14.85 -6.62 -2.87
C TYR A 57 -14.89 -5.56 -1.75
N ASP A 58 -14.81 -5.99 -0.49
CA ASP A 58 -14.90 -5.07 0.65
C ASP A 58 -13.75 -4.07 0.67
N ARG A 59 -12.59 -4.48 0.18
CA ARG A 59 -11.41 -3.60 0.04
C ARG A 59 -11.61 -2.57 -1.07
N ALA A 60 -12.08 -3.00 -2.25
CA ALA A 60 -12.37 -2.12 -3.37
C ALA A 60 -13.49 -1.12 -3.04
N HIS A 61 -14.55 -1.58 -2.38
CA HIS A 61 -15.64 -0.74 -1.90
C HIS A 61 -15.16 0.34 -0.93
N ARG A 62 -14.33 -0.04 0.05
CA ARG A 62 -13.76 0.90 1.03
C ARG A 62 -12.80 1.90 0.36
N GLU A 63 -11.97 1.45 -0.59
CA GLU A 63 -11.08 2.33 -1.37
C GLU A 63 -11.88 3.40 -2.13
N LEU A 64 -12.99 3.02 -2.79
CA LEU A 64 -13.88 3.98 -3.46
C LEU A 64 -14.54 4.96 -2.48
N ALA A 65 -15.06 4.47 -1.34
CA ALA A 65 -15.69 5.33 -0.34
C ALA A 65 -14.70 6.37 0.21
N VAL A 66 -13.46 5.95 0.49
CA VAL A 66 -12.37 6.84 0.92
C VAL A 66 -12.04 7.85 -0.19
N ALA A 67 -11.91 7.40 -1.43
CA ALA A 67 -11.57 8.27 -2.56
C ALA A 67 -12.66 9.30 -2.84
N HIS A 68 -13.94 8.93 -2.77
CA HIS A 68 -15.07 9.87 -2.91
C HIS A 68 -15.07 10.91 -1.78
N TRP A 69 -14.81 10.49 -0.54
CA TRP A 69 -14.70 11.42 0.58
C TRP A 69 -13.52 12.38 0.39
N LEU A 70 -12.34 11.87 0.05
CA LEU A 70 -11.13 12.68 -0.16
C LEU A 70 -11.27 13.64 -1.35
N ALA A 71 -12.03 13.28 -2.39
CA ALA A 71 -12.32 14.18 -3.52
C ALA A 71 -13.05 15.46 -3.09
N GLY A 72 -13.79 15.42 -1.99
CA GLY A 72 -14.43 16.59 -1.37
C GLY A 72 -13.53 17.37 -0.40
N GLN A 73 -12.28 16.96 -0.22
CA GLN A 73 -11.29 17.61 0.64
C GLN A 73 -10.18 18.22 -0.24
N ASP A 74 -9.46 19.19 0.29
CA ASP A 74 -8.32 19.82 -0.40
C ASP A 74 -7.05 18.93 -0.36
N VAL A 75 -7.19 17.63 -0.62
CA VAL A 75 -6.07 16.68 -0.71
C VAL A 75 -5.97 16.16 -2.13
N PRO A 76 -4.82 16.36 -2.82
CA PRO A 76 -4.62 15.83 -4.15
C PRO A 76 -4.51 14.30 -4.12
N VAL A 77 -5.59 13.61 -4.49
CA VAL A 77 -5.67 12.15 -4.58
C VAL A 77 -6.21 11.71 -5.93
N VAL A 78 -5.93 10.46 -6.31
CA VAL A 78 -6.61 9.85 -7.46
C VAL A 78 -8.12 9.86 -7.25
N ARG A 79 -8.89 10.16 -8.31
CA ARG A 79 -10.34 10.33 -8.23
C ARG A 79 -11.08 9.18 -8.90
N PRO A 80 -12.15 8.65 -8.26
CA PRO A 80 -13.06 7.75 -8.93
C PRO A 80 -13.68 8.43 -10.16
N TYR A 81 -14.03 7.65 -11.17
CA TYR A 81 -14.69 8.14 -12.37
C TYR A 81 -16.20 8.28 -12.12
N GLU A 82 -16.72 9.50 -12.08
CA GLU A 82 -18.08 9.83 -11.59
C GLU A 82 -19.19 9.43 -12.57
N ALA A 83 -18.88 9.13 -13.83
CA ALA A 83 -19.90 8.71 -14.82
C ALA A 83 -20.35 7.24 -14.64
N VAL A 84 -19.79 6.51 -13.67
CA VAL A 84 -20.19 5.16 -13.31
C VAL A 84 -20.71 5.13 -11.86
N PRO A 85 -21.46 4.05 -11.45
CA PRO A 85 -21.89 3.91 -10.06
C PRO A 85 -20.72 3.98 -9.06
N ALA A 86 -20.96 4.58 -7.89
CA ALA A 86 -19.97 4.75 -6.83
C ALA A 86 -19.52 3.43 -6.17
N GLU A 87 -20.22 2.34 -6.47
CA GLU A 87 -19.90 0.99 -5.97
C GLU A 87 -19.02 0.22 -6.96
N PRO A 88 -18.18 -0.73 -6.49
CA PRO A 88 -17.46 -1.61 -7.41
C PRO A 88 -18.43 -2.38 -8.31
N GLN A 89 -18.18 -2.39 -9.61
CA GLN A 89 -18.94 -3.22 -10.53
C GLN A 89 -18.51 -4.68 -10.35
N LEU A 90 -19.48 -5.60 -10.33
CA LEU A 90 -19.19 -7.04 -10.20
C LEU A 90 -19.22 -7.72 -11.56
N ALA A 91 -18.10 -8.31 -11.95
CA ALA A 91 -17.98 -9.19 -13.10
C ALA A 91 -17.60 -10.59 -12.61
N ASP A 92 -18.52 -11.57 -12.74
CA ASP A 92 -18.36 -12.93 -12.19
C ASP A 92 -17.88 -12.95 -10.73
N GLY A 93 -18.40 -12.04 -9.91
CA GLY A 93 -18.01 -11.87 -8.50
C GLY A 93 -16.71 -11.08 -8.27
N HIS A 94 -15.94 -10.77 -9.29
CA HIS A 94 -14.74 -9.98 -9.18
C HIS A 94 -15.08 -8.48 -9.14
N PRO A 95 -14.55 -7.69 -8.18
CA PRO A 95 -14.78 -6.24 -8.15
C PRO A 95 -13.98 -5.52 -9.23
N VAL A 96 -14.64 -4.58 -9.91
CA VAL A 96 -14.01 -3.69 -10.89
C VAL A 96 -14.32 -2.25 -10.50
N THR A 97 -13.29 -1.43 -10.41
CA THR A 97 -13.40 0.01 -10.08
C THR A 97 -12.82 0.85 -11.20
N PHE A 98 -13.39 2.04 -11.40
CA PHE A 98 -13.02 2.95 -12.47
C PHE A 98 -12.53 4.29 -11.90
N TRP A 99 -11.45 4.80 -12.47
CA TRP A 99 -10.72 5.95 -11.98
C TRP A 99 -10.39 6.91 -13.12
N HIS A 100 -10.34 8.20 -12.85
CA HIS A 100 -9.79 9.15 -13.81
C HIS A 100 -8.34 8.82 -14.13
N ARG A 101 -8.04 8.75 -15.41
CA ARG A 101 -6.65 8.62 -15.87
C ARG A 101 -5.89 9.92 -15.58
N LEU A 102 -4.80 9.82 -14.86
CA LEU A 102 -3.91 10.94 -14.62
C LEU A 102 -3.12 11.28 -15.89
N ALA A 103 -2.80 12.57 -16.06
CA ALA A 103 -1.86 12.99 -17.08
C ALA A 103 -0.51 12.26 -16.89
N PRO A 104 0.29 12.06 -17.96
CA PRO A 104 1.58 11.40 -17.84
C PRO A 104 2.46 12.04 -16.77
N ALA A 105 3.18 11.21 -16.01
CA ALA A 105 4.12 11.70 -15.03
C ALA A 105 5.22 12.53 -15.68
N VAL A 106 5.50 13.70 -15.12
CA VAL A 106 6.57 14.59 -15.60
C VAL A 106 7.95 14.19 -15.04
N ARG A 107 7.97 13.47 -13.92
CA ARG A 107 9.17 12.90 -13.29
C ARG A 107 8.78 11.83 -12.26
N PRO A 108 9.72 10.98 -11.84
CA PRO A 108 9.51 10.12 -10.66
C PRO A 108 9.24 10.93 -9.40
N ALA A 109 8.39 10.40 -8.52
CA ALA A 109 8.15 10.99 -7.21
C ALA A 109 9.36 10.83 -6.28
N ARG A 110 9.59 11.83 -5.43
CA ARG A 110 10.61 11.84 -4.40
C ARG A 110 9.96 11.86 -3.00
N PRO A 111 10.67 11.48 -1.95
CA PRO A 111 10.18 11.60 -0.58
C PRO A 111 9.60 12.97 -0.24
N ALA A 112 10.22 14.04 -0.68
CA ALA A 112 9.75 15.41 -0.43
C ALA A 112 8.37 15.72 -1.05
N ASP A 113 7.99 15.04 -2.14
CA ASP A 113 6.65 15.21 -2.76
C ASP A 113 5.54 14.62 -1.89
N LEU A 114 5.86 13.56 -1.12
CA LEU A 114 4.93 12.90 -0.23
C LEU A 114 4.59 13.74 1.01
N ALA A 115 5.54 14.50 1.54
CA ALA A 115 5.39 15.23 2.79
C ALA A 115 4.19 16.20 2.83
N PRO A 116 3.97 17.09 1.84
CA PRO A 116 2.80 17.98 1.83
C PRO A 116 1.48 17.21 1.69
N LEU A 117 1.45 16.10 0.94
CA LEU A 117 0.27 15.24 0.80
C LEU A 117 -0.12 14.62 2.15
N LEU A 118 0.86 14.05 2.88
CA LEU A 118 0.62 13.51 4.22
C LEU A 118 0.21 14.58 5.22
N ARG A 119 0.82 15.77 5.16
CA ARG A 119 0.39 16.89 6.03
C ARG A 119 -1.05 17.31 5.78
N ALA A 120 -1.49 17.31 4.52
CA ALA A 120 -2.87 17.60 4.17
C ALA A 120 -3.80 16.49 4.67
N LEU A 121 -3.49 15.23 4.38
CA LEU A 121 -4.26 14.06 4.82
C LEU A 121 -4.38 13.99 6.36
N HIS A 122 -3.27 14.17 7.08
CA HIS A 122 -3.21 14.09 8.53
C HIS A 122 -3.98 15.22 9.25
N ARG A 123 -4.35 16.30 8.56
CA ARG A 123 -5.16 17.40 9.13
C ARG A 123 -6.67 17.19 8.98
N LEU A 124 -7.06 16.22 8.16
CA LEU A 124 -8.47 15.97 7.93
C LEU A 124 -9.18 15.52 9.21
N PRO A 125 -10.44 15.92 9.40
CA PRO A 125 -11.34 15.27 10.35
C PRO A 125 -11.58 13.82 9.91
N LEU A 126 -12.15 13.00 10.79
CA LEU A 126 -12.60 11.66 10.40
C LEU A 126 -13.75 11.76 9.39
N PRO A 127 -13.84 10.83 8.42
CA PRO A 127 -14.97 10.76 7.50
C PRO A 127 -16.27 10.37 8.24
N PRO A 128 -17.45 10.58 7.62
CA PRO A 128 -18.75 10.23 8.21
C PRO A 128 -19.04 8.72 8.24
N PHE A 129 -18.06 7.91 7.89
CA PHE A 129 -18.09 6.44 7.93
C PHE A 129 -16.88 5.90 8.71
N PRO A 130 -16.96 4.68 9.27
CA PRO A 130 -15.86 4.13 10.06
C PRO A 130 -14.63 3.81 9.19
N LEU A 131 -13.46 4.31 9.61
CA LEU A 131 -12.16 3.82 9.16
C LEU A 131 -11.67 2.75 10.14
N GLY A 132 -11.21 1.61 9.59
CA GLY A 132 -10.53 0.60 10.39
C GLY A 132 -9.19 1.12 10.94
N ARG A 133 -8.63 0.39 11.91
CA ARG A 133 -7.25 0.61 12.35
C ARG A 133 -6.27 -0.07 11.39
N ARG A 134 -5.04 0.43 11.36
CA ARG A 134 -3.96 -0.18 10.59
C ARG A 134 -3.41 -1.39 11.34
N ASP A 135 -3.97 -2.56 11.10
CA ASP A 135 -3.43 -3.80 11.66
C ASP A 135 -2.27 -4.29 10.79
N LEU A 136 -1.07 -3.90 11.22
CA LEU A 136 0.18 -4.17 10.50
C LEU A 136 0.60 -5.63 10.61
N LEU A 137 0.27 -6.29 11.70
CA LEU A 137 0.74 -7.63 12.04
C LEU A 137 -0.29 -8.74 11.76
N ALA A 138 -1.57 -8.40 11.56
CA ALA A 138 -2.63 -9.39 11.28
C ALA A 138 -2.30 -10.37 10.12
N PRO A 139 -1.72 -9.95 8.99
CA PRO A 139 -1.47 -10.87 7.89
C PRO A 139 -0.22 -11.75 8.09
N VAL A 140 0.60 -11.50 9.11
CA VAL A 140 1.91 -12.16 9.31
C VAL A 140 1.76 -13.67 9.42
N GLU A 141 0.82 -14.17 10.22
CA GLU A 141 0.65 -15.62 10.39
C GLU A 141 0.27 -16.30 9.06
N ARG A 142 -0.62 -15.72 8.29
CA ARG A 142 -1.01 -16.23 6.98
C ARG A 142 0.18 -16.30 6.03
N TRP A 143 1.03 -15.27 6.02
CA TRP A 143 2.22 -15.24 5.17
C TRP A 143 3.25 -16.30 5.58
N LEU A 144 3.48 -16.46 6.89
CA LEU A 144 4.39 -17.46 7.42
C LEU A 144 3.88 -18.88 7.17
N ALA A 145 2.57 -19.13 7.39
CA ALA A 145 1.96 -20.42 7.11
C ALA A 145 2.06 -20.81 5.61
N SER A 146 1.92 -19.85 4.70
CA SER A 146 2.07 -20.11 3.26
C SER A 146 3.53 -20.42 2.84
N ALA A 147 4.50 -20.10 3.69
CA ALA A 147 5.92 -20.35 3.47
C ALA A 147 6.39 -21.68 4.12
N GLU A 148 5.55 -22.40 4.83
CA GLU A 148 5.91 -23.67 5.49
C GLU A 148 6.47 -24.68 4.49
N GLY A 149 7.60 -25.32 4.86
CA GLY A 149 8.33 -26.25 3.99
C GLY A 149 9.21 -25.57 2.92
N GLN A 150 9.15 -24.25 2.77
CA GLN A 150 9.99 -23.49 1.84
C GLN A 150 11.13 -22.73 2.55
N VAL A 151 10.96 -22.44 3.82
CA VAL A 151 11.92 -21.71 4.68
C VAL A 151 12.20 -22.49 5.95
N ASP A 152 13.30 -22.16 6.66
CA ASP A 152 13.67 -22.82 7.91
C ASP A 152 12.59 -22.58 8.98
N PRO A 153 12.04 -23.62 9.62
CA PRO A 153 11.10 -23.49 10.72
C PRO A 153 11.59 -22.60 11.87
N ALA A 154 12.89 -22.60 12.15
CA ALA A 154 13.48 -21.74 13.19
C ALA A 154 13.39 -20.25 12.85
N ASP A 155 13.37 -19.88 11.57
CA ASP A 155 13.18 -18.52 11.08
C ASP A 155 11.70 -18.11 11.18
N VAL A 156 10.78 -19.02 10.85
CA VAL A 156 9.33 -18.83 11.04
C VAL A 156 9.02 -18.58 12.51
N ASP A 157 9.52 -19.43 13.41
CA ASP A 157 9.33 -19.28 14.86
C ASP A 157 9.95 -17.99 15.41
N PHE A 158 11.06 -17.56 14.86
CA PHE A 158 11.67 -16.28 15.21
C PHE A 158 10.74 -15.10 14.84
N LEU A 159 10.19 -15.10 13.63
CA LEU A 159 9.28 -14.04 13.19
C LEU A 159 7.95 -14.07 13.96
N ARG A 160 7.41 -15.25 14.29
CA ARG A 160 6.23 -15.39 15.17
C ARG A 160 6.46 -14.76 16.53
N ARG A 161 7.60 -15.09 17.20
CA ARG A 161 7.95 -14.45 18.49
C ARG A 161 8.09 -12.94 18.39
N ARG A 162 8.67 -12.43 17.30
CA ARG A 162 8.77 -10.98 17.08
C ARG A 162 7.39 -10.36 16.90
N ARG A 163 6.51 -10.98 16.09
CA ARG A 163 5.12 -10.53 15.93
C ARG A 163 4.45 -10.41 17.28
N ASP A 164 4.46 -11.48 18.07
CA ASP A 164 3.79 -11.53 19.38
C ASP A 164 4.33 -10.46 20.34
N ALA A 165 5.65 -10.25 20.34
CA ALA A 165 6.26 -9.20 21.15
C ALA A 165 5.83 -7.79 20.73
N PHE A 166 5.72 -7.52 19.42
CA PHE A 166 5.26 -6.21 18.95
C PHE A 166 3.75 -6.04 19.07
N GLU A 167 2.94 -7.08 18.88
CA GLU A 167 1.50 -7.04 19.17
C GLU A 167 1.23 -6.66 20.63
N ALA A 168 2.01 -7.20 21.56
CA ALA A 168 1.92 -6.85 22.97
C ALA A 168 2.37 -5.42 23.28
N ALA A 169 3.35 -4.88 22.52
CA ALA A 169 3.92 -3.57 22.78
C ALA A 169 3.18 -2.41 22.08
N LEU A 170 2.50 -2.67 20.96
CA LEU A 170 1.81 -1.64 20.17
C LEU A 170 0.73 -0.87 20.95
N PRO A 171 -0.10 -1.51 21.82
CA PRO A 171 -1.11 -0.81 22.60
C PRO A 171 -0.55 0.20 23.62
N ASP A 172 0.68 0.03 24.06
CA ASP A 172 1.34 0.88 25.06
C ASP A 172 2.04 2.10 24.44
N LEU A 173 1.98 2.24 23.10
CA LEU A 173 2.59 3.38 22.43
C LEU A 173 1.86 4.67 22.77
N VAL A 174 2.59 5.63 23.29
CA VAL A 174 2.10 7.00 23.50
C VAL A 174 2.37 7.80 22.24
N PRO A 175 1.32 8.24 21.50
CA PRO A 175 1.49 8.98 20.26
C PRO A 175 2.11 10.36 20.52
N GLN A 176 3.04 10.79 19.67
CA GLN A 176 3.54 12.16 19.63
C GLN A 176 2.63 13.06 18.79
N LEU A 177 2.10 12.50 17.71
CA LEU A 177 1.08 13.13 16.87
C LEU A 177 -0.30 12.61 17.30
N HIS A 178 -1.32 13.49 17.31
CA HIS A 178 -2.68 13.00 17.56
C HIS A 178 -3.06 11.94 16.52
N PRO A 179 -3.65 10.81 16.93
CA PRO A 179 -4.19 9.83 16.00
C PRO A 179 -5.17 10.50 15.00
N GLY A 180 -5.20 9.98 13.79
CA GLY A 180 -6.02 10.57 12.74
C GLY A 180 -6.04 9.71 11.48
N VAL A 181 -6.46 10.31 10.38
CA VAL A 181 -6.44 9.66 9.07
C VAL A 181 -5.00 9.46 8.63
N ILE A 182 -4.65 8.24 8.23
CA ILE A 182 -3.35 7.85 7.70
C ILE A 182 -3.52 7.18 6.33
N HIS A 183 -2.49 7.24 5.50
CA HIS A 183 -2.44 6.51 4.24
C HIS A 183 -2.21 5.00 4.45
N GLY A 184 -1.40 4.64 5.44
CA GLY A 184 -1.10 3.26 5.81
C GLY A 184 -0.01 2.56 4.98
N ASP A 185 0.33 3.09 3.79
CA ASP A 185 1.46 2.66 2.95
C ASP A 185 2.10 3.87 2.23
N ALA A 186 2.52 4.87 2.99
CA ALA A 186 3.01 6.16 2.52
C ALA A 186 4.42 6.07 1.93
N LEU A 187 4.52 5.71 0.67
CA LEU A 187 5.78 5.57 -0.09
C LEU A 187 5.75 6.41 -1.37
N PRO A 188 6.91 6.88 -1.87
CA PRO A 188 6.99 7.64 -3.12
C PRO A 188 6.39 6.92 -4.33
N ARG A 189 6.39 5.56 -4.37
CA ARG A 189 5.74 4.79 -5.43
C ARG A 189 4.21 4.99 -5.49
N ASN A 190 3.62 5.41 -4.37
CA ASN A 190 2.19 5.72 -4.24
C ASN A 190 1.91 7.22 -4.43
N VAL A 191 2.84 7.93 -5.09
CA VAL A 191 2.69 9.32 -5.52
C VAL A 191 2.93 9.44 -7.01
N HIS A 192 1.99 10.04 -7.72
CA HIS A 192 2.11 10.39 -9.13
C HIS A 192 2.41 11.89 -9.25
N VAL A 193 3.48 12.26 -9.94
CA VAL A 193 3.84 13.67 -10.15
C VAL A 193 3.46 14.06 -11.58
N GLY A 194 2.24 14.58 -11.74
CA GLY A 194 1.75 15.12 -13.00
C GLY A 194 2.14 16.59 -13.23
N PRO A 195 1.67 17.20 -14.33
CA PRO A 195 1.92 18.62 -14.63
C PRO A 195 1.36 19.58 -13.57
N ASP A 196 0.27 19.20 -12.91
CA ASP A 196 -0.40 20.00 -11.88
C ASP A 196 0.15 19.73 -10.46
N GLY A 197 1.15 18.86 -10.32
CA GLY A 197 1.78 18.54 -9.05
C GLY A 197 1.61 17.08 -8.61
N PRO A 198 1.97 16.76 -7.36
CA PRO A 198 1.91 15.42 -6.82
C PRO A 198 0.47 15.04 -6.41
N VAL A 199 0.07 13.81 -6.74
CA VAL A 199 -1.22 13.18 -6.44
C VAL A 199 -0.98 11.88 -5.70
N LEU A 200 -1.71 11.63 -4.61
CA LEU A 200 -1.63 10.41 -3.81
C LEU A 200 -2.46 9.30 -4.45
N LEU A 201 -1.88 8.11 -4.53
CA LEU A 201 -2.47 6.90 -5.10
C LEU A 201 -2.63 5.83 -4.03
N ASP A 202 -3.31 4.73 -4.38
CA ASP A 202 -3.39 3.49 -3.58
C ASP A 202 -4.00 3.72 -2.18
N LEU A 203 -5.26 4.12 -2.18
CA LEU A 203 -6.00 4.53 -0.98
C LEU A 203 -6.57 3.35 -0.16
N GLU A 204 -6.29 2.12 -0.54
CA GLU A 204 -6.86 0.90 0.03
C GLU A 204 -6.47 0.65 1.51
N ASN A 205 -5.34 1.22 1.96
CA ASN A 205 -4.85 1.11 3.32
C ASN A 205 -5.17 2.33 4.20
N VAL A 206 -5.93 3.30 3.68
CA VAL A 206 -6.34 4.47 4.45
C VAL A 206 -7.12 4.03 5.69
N SER A 207 -6.67 4.50 6.85
CA SER A 207 -7.11 4.01 8.16
C SER A 207 -7.17 5.16 9.17
N HIS A 208 -7.74 4.91 10.35
CA HIS A 208 -7.65 5.79 11.51
C HIS A 208 -6.67 5.20 12.52
N ASP A 209 -5.48 5.75 12.61
CA ASP A 209 -4.44 5.25 13.53
C ASP A 209 -3.40 6.33 13.86
N LEU A 210 -2.27 5.90 14.47
CA LEU A 210 -1.12 6.74 14.73
C LEU A 210 -0.56 7.29 13.42
N ARG A 211 -0.45 8.62 13.30
CA ARG A 211 0.13 9.27 12.10
C ARG A 211 1.59 8.88 11.89
N GLU A 212 2.25 8.44 12.93
CA GLU A 212 3.59 7.89 12.94
C GLU A 212 3.74 6.68 12.01
N HIS A 213 2.67 5.90 11.75
CA HIS A 213 2.68 4.81 10.76
C HIS A 213 3.17 5.25 9.39
N ASP A 214 2.69 6.39 8.90
CA ASP A 214 3.06 6.90 7.57
C ASP A 214 4.50 7.42 7.53
N LEU A 215 5.02 7.90 8.65
CA LEU A 215 6.37 8.45 8.73
C LEU A 215 7.42 7.36 8.91
N VAL A 216 7.11 6.33 9.70
CA VAL A 216 8.00 5.18 9.94
C VAL A 216 8.29 4.42 8.65
N VAL A 217 7.35 4.36 7.70
CA VAL A 217 7.57 3.72 6.39
C VAL A 217 8.76 4.32 5.67
N LEU A 218 8.85 5.67 5.64
CA LEU A 218 9.93 6.34 4.93
C LEU A 218 11.24 6.32 5.71
N ALA A 219 11.19 6.40 7.04
CA ALA A 219 12.38 6.19 7.88
C ALA A 219 12.97 4.79 7.65
N LEU A 220 12.12 3.76 7.60
CA LEU A 220 12.54 2.40 7.26
C LEU A 220 13.10 2.30 5.84
N SER A 221 12.52 3.04 4.89
CA SER A 221 13.02 3.08 3.51
C SER A 221 14.40 3.70 3.41
N HIS A 222 14.70 4.68 4.25
CA HIS A 222 16.04 5.22 4.38
C HIS A 222 17.01 4.19 4.98
N ASP A 223 16.64 3.54 6.07
CA ASP A 223 17.51 2.62 6.78
C ASP A 223 17.75 1.31 5.99
N ARG A 224 16.72 0.77 5.34
CA ARG A 224 16.73 -0.55 4.72
C ARG A 224 16.76 -0.57 3.19
N TYR A 225 16.14 0.41 2.53
CA TYR A 225 15.91 0.37 1.07
C TYR A 225 16.66 1.46 0.29
N GLY A 226 17.55 2.17 0.95
CA GLY A 226 18.50 3.03 0.27
C GLY A 226 18.00 4.41 -0.13
N VAL A 227 16.92 4.87 0.44
CA VAL A 227 16.57 6.29 0.30
C VAL A 227 17.75 7.14 0.81
N PRO A 228 18.31 8.05 -0.01
CA PRO A 228 19.45 8.87 0.38
C PRO A 228 19.14 9.74 1.60
N ALA A 229 20.15 9.98 2.44
CA ALA A 229 19.99 10.79 3.64
C ALA A 229 19.52 12.23 3.35
N GLU A 230 19.91 12.79 2.21
CA GLU A 230 19.45 14.13 1.76
C GLU A 230 17.97 14.13 1.42
N GLU A 231 17.46 13.07 0.76
CA GLU A 231 16.05 12.92 0.42
C GLU A 231 15.19 12.68 1.67
N TYR A 232 15.69 11.87 2.62
CA TYR A 232 15.03 11.68 3.90
C TYR A 232 14.97 13.00 4.69
N ARG A 233 16.05 13.76 4.75
CA ARG A 233 16.09 15.09 5.40
C ARG A 233 15.15 16.09 4.71
N ALA A 234 15.07 16.07 3.38
CA ALA A 234 14.12 16.91 2.65
C ALA A 234 12.67 16.59 3.01
N PHE A 235 12.35 15.29 3.16
CA PHE A 235 11.03 14.84 3.62
C PHE A 235 10.71 15.30 5.03
N THR A 236 11.61 15.03 6.02
CA THR A 236 11.36 15.40 7.41
C THR A 236 11.26 16.90 7.60
N GLY A 237 12.10 17.67 6.86
CA GLY A 237 12.02 19.14 6.83
C GLY A 237 10.71 19.66 6.25
N ALA A 238 10.23 19.06 5.15
CA ALA A 238 8.95 19.44 4.53
C ALA A 238 7.72 18.98 5.36
N TYR A 239 7.81 17.84 6.03
CA TYR A 239 6.76 17.37 6.95
C TYR A 239 6.77 18.20 8.25
N GLY A 240 7.94 18.58 8.74
CA GLY A 240 8.14 19.40 9.94
C GLY A 240 8.51 18.63 11.20
N TRP A 241 8.79 17.32 11.08
CA TRP A 241 9.22 16.47 12.19
C TRP A 241 9.90 15.18 11.69
N ASP A 242 10.85 14.66 12.47
CA ASP A 242 11.49 13.36 12.23
C ASP A 242 10.94 12.33 13.22
N VAL A 243 10.28 11.31 12.72
CA VAL A 243 9.69 10.25 13.54
C VAL A 243 10.72 9.45 14.35
N ARG A 244 12.00 9.50 13.99
CA ARG A 244 13.08 8.85 14.73
C ARG A 244 13.33 9.49 16.11
N ASP A 245 12.85 10.72 16.31
CA ASP A 245 12.90 11.41 17.62
C ASP A 245 11.78 10.93 18.57
N TRP A 246 10.85 10.09 18.08
CA TRP A 246 9.76 9.57 18.89
C TRP A 246 10.18 8.32 19.67
N PRO A 247 9.92 8.25 21.00
CA PRO A 247 10.27 7.07 21.81
C PRO A 247 9.65 5.75 21.31
N GLY A 248 8.47 5.80 20.69
CA GLY A 248 7.79 4.65 20.10
C GLY A 248 8.34 4.17 18.76
N PHE A 249 9.28 4.91 18.15
CA PHE A 249 9.81 4.59 16.83
C PHE A 249 10.34 3.16 16.70
N ALA A 250 11.11 2.70 17.67
CA ALA A 250 11.72 1.37 17.63
C ALA A 250 10.67 0.23 17.61
N VAL A 251 9.56 0.39 18.33
CA VAL A 251 8.47 -0.58 18.37
C VAL A 251 7.76 -0.63 17.02
N LEU A 252 7.33 0.51 16.51
CA LEU A 252 6.58 0.57 15.25
C LEU A 252 7.43 0.18 14.05
N ARG A 253 8.71 0.58 14.05
CA ARG A 253 9.70 0.12 13.07
C ARG A 253 9.87 -1.40 13.11
N GLY A 254 10.06 -1.98 14.30
CA GLY A 254 10.27 -3.41 14.48
C GLY A 254 9.05 -4.23 14.05
N ALA A 255 7.83 -3.75 14.34
CA ALA A 255 6.60 -4.35 13.83
C ALA A 255 6.57 -4.34 12.28
N ARG A 256 6.93 -3.23 11.66
CA ARG A 256 6.96 -3.08 10.21
C ARG A 256 8.06 -3.93 9.56
N GLU A 257 9.24 -4.02 10.15
CA GLU A 257 10.31 -4.93 9.71
C GLU A 257 9.86 -6.40 9.77
N THR A 258 9.16 -6.78 10.85
CA THR A 258 8.62 -8.14 11.02
C THR A 258 7.58 -8.45 9.95
N ALA A 259 6.62 -7.56 9.72
CA ALA A 259 5.62 -7.70 8.67
C ALA A 259 6.28 -7.81 7.28
N SER A 260 7.27 -6.96 7.00
CA SER A 260 8.00 -6.95 5.73
C SER A 260 8.80 -8.22 5.48
N ALA A 261 9.49 -8.76 6.50
CA ALA A 261 10.21 -10.04 6.39
C ALA A 261 9.24 -11.21 6.16
N SER A 262 8.12 -11.22 6.88
CA SER A 262 7.09 -12.26 6.74
C SER A 262 6.38 -12.23 5.39
N TRP A 263 6.16 -11.02 4.83
CA TRP A 263 5.61 -10.89 3.47
C TRP A 263 6.55 -11.49 2.41
N VAL A 264 7.88 -11.34 2.58
CA VAL A 264 8.86 -11.96 1.65
C VAL A 264 8.82 -13.47 1.74
N ALA A 265 8.61 -14.04 2.93
CA ALA A 265 8.54 -15.48 3.12
C ALA A 265 7.51 -16.14 2.20
N GLN A 266 6.32 -15.57 2.05
CA GLN A 266 5.27 -16.12 1.17
C GLN A 266 5.65 -16.15 -0.31
N GLN A 267 6.65 -15.37 -0.73
CA GLN A 267 7.15 -15.33 -2.11
C GLN A 267 8.30 -16.31 -2.35
N ALA A 268 8.75 -17.03 -1.31
CA ALA A 268 9.92 -17.91 -1.40
C ALA A 268 9.69 -19.16 -2.27
N ALA A 269 8.44 -19.65 -2.36
CA ALA A 269 8.09 -20.82 -3.14
C ALA A 269 8.40 -20.63 -4.62
N GLY A 270 9.37 -21.42 -5.13
CA GLY A 270 9.79 -21.34 -6.54
C GLY A 270 10.52 -20.05 -6.94
N ASN A 271 10.85 -19.16 -5.97
CA ASN A 271 11.55 -17.91 -6.22
C ASN A 271 12.85 -17.81 -5.38
N PRO A 272 14.00 -18.22 -5.95
CA PRO A 272 15.28 -18.17 -5.24
C PRO A 272 15.70 -16.76 -4.78
N ALA A 273 15.31 -15.71 -5.52
CA ALA A 273 15.63 -14.32 -5.16
C ALA A 273 14.86 -13.90 -3.89
N ALA A 274 13.58 -14.26 -3.80
CA ALA A 274 12.77 -14.03 -2.61
C ALA A 274 13.31 -14.80 -1.40
N LEU A 275 13.71 -16.07 -1.58
CA LEU A 275 14.30 -16.88 -0.53
C LEU A 275 15.62 -16.28 -0.01
N ALA A 276 16.50 -15.84 -0.91
CA ALA A 276 17.75 -15.19 -0.52
C ALA A 276 17.51 -13.88 0.24
N GLU A 277 16.52 -13.09 -0.18
CA GLU A 277 16.16 -11.85 0.50
C GLU A 277 15.50 -12.13 1.86
N PHE A 278 14.67 -13.17 1.97
CA PHE A 278 14.12 -13.62 3.25
C PHE A 278 15.22 -13.92 4.26
N HIS A 279 16.20 -14.75 3.88
CA HIS A 279 17.35 -15.09 4.75
C HIS A 279 18.14 -13.84 5.15
N ARG A 280 18.39 -12.91 4.22
CA ARG A 280 19.05 -11.62 4.50
C ARG A 280 18.31 -10.82 5.56
N ARG A 281 16.98 -10.69 5.41
CA ARG A 281 16.15 -9.95 6.37
C ARG A 281 16.18 -10.60 7.74
N VAL A 282 15.91 -11.90 7.81
CA VAL A 282 15.90 -12.62 9.09
C VAL A 282 17.26 -12.56 9.78
N ALA A 283 18.37 -12.78 9.09
CA ALA A 283 19.71 -12.66 9.66
C ALA A 283 19.94 -11.26 10.26
N SER A 284 19.64 -10.21 9.47
CA SER A 284 19.80 -8.83 9.95
C SER A 284 18.93 -8.49 11.16
N LEU A 285 17.73 -9.09 11.25
CA LEU A 285 16.84 -8.92 12.42
C LEU A 285 17.35 -9.67 13.65
N ARG A 286 17.94 -10.86 13.48
CA ARG A 286 18.55 -11.62 14.57
C ARG A 286 19.77 -10.93 15.19
N GLU A 287 20.58 -10.32 14.32
CA GLU A 287 21.81 -9.61 14.69
C GLU A 287 21.54 -8.17 15.18
N GLY A 288 20.33 -7.65 14.99
CA GLY A 288 20.02 -6.25 15.26
C GLY A 288 20.75 -5.27 14.32
N ALA A 289 21.22 -5.77 13.18
CA ALA A 289 22.00 -5.01 12.19
C ALA A 289 21.09 -4.11 11.35
N THR A 290 20.88 -2.89 11.81
CA THR A 290 19.92 -1.94 11.23
C THR A 290 20.41 -1.31 9.91
N GLU A 291 21.68 -1.39 9.61
CA GLU A 291 22.34 -0.88 8.40
C GLU A 291 22.30 -1.84 7.21
N VAL A 292 21.91 -3.11 7.43
CA VAL A 292 21.83 -4.10 6.35
C VAL A 292 20.73 -3.71 5.38
N ARG A 293 21.11 -3.57 4.10
CA ARG A 293 20.19 -3.24 3.00
C ARG A 293 19.27 -4.41 2.66
N TRP A 294 18.01 -4.09 2.46
CA TRP A 294 16.98 -4.98 1.95
C TRP A 294 16.65 -4.61 0.50
N TYR A 295 16.31 -5.57 -0.30
CA TYR A 295 16.03 -5.36 -1.71
C TYR A 295 14.60 -5.74 -2.06
N PRO A 296 13.94 -4.98 -2.94
CA PRO A 296 12.73 -5.44 -3.61
C PRO A 296 13.11 -6.57 -4.59
N PHE A 297 12.18 -7.47 -4.89
CA PHE A 297 12.39 -8.60 -5.82
C PHE A 297 11.11 -8.84 -6.64
#